data_585d47afa9ad149dbcf95650c94d7fa4
#
_entry.id   585d47afa9ad149dbcf95650c94d7fa4
#
_cell.length_a   1.000
_cell.length_b   1.000
_cell.length_c   1.000
_cell.angle_alpha   90.00
_cell.angle_beta   90.00
_cell.angle_gamma   90.00
#
_symmetry.space_group_name_H-M   'P 1'
#
loop_
_entity.id
_entity.type
_entity.pdbx_description
1 polymer ?
#
loop_
_entity_poly.entity_id
_entity_poly.type
_entity_poly.pdbx_seq_one_letter_code
_entity_poly.pdbx_strand_id
1 'polypeptide(L)'
;PYTTDAGSCDATLSFTSTTTDNCGIASTTYSVGANPITFPYDFPVGSTLVNALVTDIHGNMASCSFTVQVIDQTAPMVTCPVPANPYTADEGDCDATLTLNALATDNCGVAGVAYSINGNAITFPYNFPIGTTVVGVLVTDIHGNIAECSYSVVVEDDESPIVNCPQAEIQYTADAGECNATLSFEVASTDNCGVATTQ
;
A
#
# COMPACT_ATOMS: atom_id res chain seq x y z
N PRO A 1 21.95 19.12 4.43
CA PRO A 1 20.56 18.91 4.88
C PRO A 1 20.52 18.23 6.24
N TYR A 2 19.48 18.53 7.00
CA TYR A 2 19.12 17.85 8.25
C TYR A 2 18.02 16.83 7.96
N THR A 3 17.89 15.80 8.79
CA THR A 3 16.78 14.84 8.71
C THR A 3 15.70 15.23 9.72
N THR A 4 14.47 14.77 9.46
CA THR A 4 13.35 14.90 10.40
C THR A 4 13.66 14.25 11.74
N ASP A 5 13.09 14.79 12.81
CA ASP A 5 13.13 14.16 14.14
C ASP A 5 12.26 12.88 14.16
N ALA A 6 12.58 11.96 15.06
CA ALA A 6 11.87 10.70 15.16
C ALA A 6 10.37 10.91 15.46
N GLY A 7 9.51 10.46 14.53
CA GLY A 7 8.05 10.56 14.63
C GLY A 7 7.46 11.93 14.30
N SER A 8 8.28 12.89 13.87
CA SER A 8 7.86 14.23 13.45
C SER A 8 8.12 14.47 11.97
N CYS A 9 7.42 15.44 11.36
CA CYS A 9 7.68 15.88 9.98
C CYS A 9 8.45 17.22 9.97
N ASP A 10 9.31 17.44 10.94
CA ASP A 10 10.17 18.60 11.11
C ASP A 10 11.49 18.20 11.77
N ALA A 11 12.39 19.15 11.91
CA ALA A 11 13.63 19.00 12.67
C ALA A 11 13.78 20.19 13.63
N THR A 12 13.91 19.88 14.92
CA THR A 12 14.13 20.87 15.97
C THR A 12 15.61 21.26 16.00
N LEU A 13 15.94 22.44 15.51
CA LEU A 13 17.32 22.88 15.36
C LEU A 13 17.59 24.19 16.10
N SER A 14 18.86 24.37 16.50
CA SER A 14 19.36 25.58 17.10
C SER A 14 20.56 26.11 16.35
N PHE A 15 20.57 27.42 16.09
CA PHE A 15 21.69 28.11 15.44
C PHE A 15 22.13 29.31 16.28
N THR A 16 23.42 29.59 16.26
CA THR A 16 23.99 30.76 16.89
C THR A 16 24.77 31.54 15.83
N SER A 17 24.61 32.87 15.83
CA SER A 17 25.44 33.75 15.03
C SER A 17 26.59 34.31 15.89
N THR A 18 27.77 34.39 15.31
CA THR A 18 28.85 35.21 15.90
C THR A 18 28.69 36.64 15.42
N THR A 19 28.56 37.56 16.35
CA THR A 19 28.38 38.98 16.07
C THR A 19 29.46 39.78 16.79
N THR A 20 30.05 40.75 16.10
CA THR A 20 31.05 41.64 16.68
C THR A 20 30.73 43.07 16.28
N ASP A 21 30.90 43.98 17.21
CA ASP A 21 30.81 45.41 16.99
C ASP A 21 31.84 46.14 17.88
N ASN A 22 32.35 47.29 17.47
CA ASN A 22 33.38 48.05 18.18
C ASN A 22 32.84 48.72 19.46
N CYS A 23 31.52 48.96 19.54
CA CYS A 23 30.86 49.61 20.66
C CYS A 23 29.93 48.69 21.47
N GLY A 24 29.58 47.55 20.91
CA GLY A 24 28.78 46.51 21.57
C GLY A 24 27.44 46.19 20.86
N ILE A 25 26.98 44.95 21.04
CA ILE A 25 25.73 44.44 20.47
C ILE A 25 24.58 44.62 21.48
N ALA A 26 23.49 45.24 21.05
CA ALA A 26 22.26 45.36 21.83
C ALA A 26 21.36 44.11 21.68
N SER A 27 21.17 43.60 20.45
CA SER A 27 20.31 42.43 20.22
C SER A 27 20.66 41.68 18.93
N THR A 28 20.34 40.38 18.92
CA THR A 28 20.30 39.55 17.75
C THR A 28 18.93 38.88 17.68
N THR A 29 18.22 39.05 16.58
CA THR A 29 16.89 38.48 16.35
C THR A 29 16.88 37.65 15.09
N TYR A 30 16.02 36.60 15.04
CA TYR A 30 15.87 35.74 13.92
C TYR A 30 14.42 35.75 13.41
N SER A 31 14.23 35.58 12.12
CA SER A 31 12.91 35.46 11.51
C SER A 31 12.86 34.48 10.32
N VAL A 32 11.70 33.88 10.11
CA VAL A 32 11.33 33.13 8.91
C VAL A 32 10.24 33.95 8.20
N GLY A 33 10.56 34.46 7.01
CA GLY A 33 9.74 35.48 6.37
C GLY A 33 9.61 36.71 7.26
N ALA A 34 8.37 37.11 7.57
CA ALA A 34 8.06 38.24 8.47
C ALA A 34 7.86 37.79 9.95
N ASN A 35 7.91 36.51 10.26
CA ASN A 35 7.62 36.00 11.59
C ASN A 35 8.91 35.87 12.42
N PRO A 36 8.99 36.51 13.60
CA PRO A 36 10.09 36.31 14.52
C PRO A 36 10.11 34.86 15.03
N ILE A 37 11.32 34.30 15.16
CA ILE A 37 11.53 32.96 15.73
C ILE A 37 12.56 33.02 16.86
N THR A 38 12.53 32.00 17.71
CA THR A 38 13.56 31.75 18.74
C THR A 38 14.05 30.30 18.56
N PHE A 39 15.30 30.05 18.94
CA PHE A 39 15.85 28.69 18.96
C PHE A 39 15.71 28.05 20.33
N PRO A 40 15.47 26.72 20.41
CA PRO A 40 15.27 25.79 19.27
C PRO A 40 13.99 26.12 18.48
N TYR A 41 13.99 25.85 17.17
CA TYR A 41 12.88 26.07 16.26
C TYR A 41 12.64 24.82 15.41
N ASP A 42 11.37 24.46 15.19
CA ASP A 42 10.95 23.30 14.42
C ASP A 42 10.88 23.67 12.94
N PHE A 43 11.87 23.23 12.18
CA PHE A 43 11.95 23.47 10.73
C PHE A 43 11.19 22.38 9.97
N PRO A 44 10.18 22.74 9.18
CA PRO A 44 9.45 21.78 8.36
C PRO A 44 10.34 21.22 7.27
N VAL A 45 9.96 20.03 6.73
CA VAL A 45 10.59 19.45 5.55
C VAL A 45 10.57 20.45 4.40
N GLY A 46 11.70 20.55 3.71
CA GLY A 46 11.94 21.51 2.63
C GLY A 46 13.04 22.51 2.97
N SER A 47 13.02 23.66 2.28
CA SER A 47 14.02 24.72 2.44
C SER A 47 13.42 25.93 3.12
N THR A 48 13.96 26.30 4.29
CA THR A 48 13.54 27.47 5.07
C THR A 48 14.63 28.52 5.07
N LEU A 49 14.34 29.73 4.60
CA LEU A 49 15.25 30.87 4.68
C LEU A 49 15.08 31.56 6.04
N VAL A 50 16.16 31.59 6.80
CA VAL A 50 16.25 32.29 8.09
C VAL A 50 16.99 33.60 7.91
N ASN A 51 16.41 34.70 8.38
CA ASN A 51 17.05 36.01 8.44
C ASN A 51 17.52 36.27 9.86
N ALA A 52 18.74 36.75 10.01
CA ALA A 52 19.29 37.24 11.26
C ALA A 52 19.48 38.76 11.17
N LEU A 53 18.98 39.48 12.16
CA LEU A 53 19.13 40.94 12.30
C LEU A 53 19.86 41.23 13.62
N VAL A 54 20.96 41.94 13.50
CA VAL A 54 21.78 42.40 14.65
C VAL A 54 21.63 43.90 14.79
N THR A 55 21.43 44.38 16.01
CA THR A 55 21.36 45.81 16.33
C THR A 55 22.41 46.12 17.39
N ASP A 56 23.23 47.15 17.17
CA ASP A 56 24.19 47.63 18.15
C ASP A 56 23.52 48.52 19.22
N ILE A 57 24.29 48.93 20.22
CA ILE A 57 23.80 49.79 21.30
C ILE A 57 23.44 51.22 20.86
N HIS A 58 23.83 51.63 19.65
CA HIS A 58 23.53 52.93 19.06
C HIS A 58 22.40 52.90 18.03
N GLY A 59 21.83 51.69 17.78
CA GLY A 59 20.72 51.50 16.85
C GLY A 59 21.13 51.24 15.41
N ASN A 60 22.42 51.04 15.10
CA ASN A 60 22.83 50.59 13.77
C ASN A 60 22.51 49.11 13.57
N MET A 61 22.18 48.76 12.34
CA MET A 61 21.68 47.40 12.02
C MET A 61 22.52 46.73 10.94
N ALA A 62 22.72 45.41 11.10
CA ALA A 62 23.29 44.56 10.11
C ALA A 62 22.46 43.26 10.01
N SER A 63 22.35 42.73 8.82
CA SER A 63 21.59 41.48 8.61
C SER A 63 22.33 40.50 7.73
N CYS A 64 22.05 39.22 7.92
CA CYS A 64 22.43 38.14 7.03
C CYS A 64 21.29 37.11 6.93
N SER A 65 21.38 36.24 5.97
CA SER A 65 20.43 35.14 5.83
C SER A 65 21.15 33.83 5.54
N PHE A 66 20.54 32.73 5.96
CA PHE A 66 21.00 31.37 5.66
C PHE A 66 19.80 30.44 5.42
N THR A 67 20.02 29.38 4.68
CA THR A 67 18.97 28.40 4.37
C THR A 67 19.16 27.15 5.22
N VAL A 68 18.10 26.72 5.87
CA VAL A 68 18.00 25.43 6.54
C VAL A 68 17.25 24.49 5.61
N GLN A 69 17.84 23.34 5.30
CA GLN A 69 17.20 22.30 4.51
C GLN A 69 16.95 21.08 5.37
N VAL A 70 15.68 20.69 5.50
CA VAL A 70 15.23 19.47 6.17
C VAL A 70 14.70 18.52 5.13
N ILE A 71 15.10 17.27 5.23
CA ILE A 71 14.62 16.18 4.35
C ILE A 71 13.98 15.08 5.19
N ASP A 72 12.93 14.52 4.69
CA ASP A 72 12.38 13.29 5.21
C ASP A 72 13.05 12.10 4.54
N GLN A 73 13.57 11.18 5.34
CA GLN A 73 14.19 9.91 4.92
C GLN A 73 13.56 8.72 5.65
N THR A 74 12.49 8.96 6.38
CA THR A 74 11.78 7.91 7.10
C THR A 74 10.88 7.17 6.11
N ALA A 75 11.06 5.86 6.02
CA ALA A 75 10.16 5.05 5.22
C ALA A 75 8.82 4.86 5.94
N PRO A 76 7.70 4.80 5.21
CA PRO A 76 6.40 4.54 5.81
C PRO A 76 6.36 3.16 6.48
N MET A 77 5.54 3.04 7.52
CA MET A 77 5.25 1.76 8.14
C MET A 77 4.04 1.16 7.43
N VAL A 78 4.18 -0.08 6.93
CA VAL A 78 3.10 -0.83 6.28
C VAL A 78 2.76 -2.08 7.10
N THR A 79 1.47 -2.34 7.26
CA THR A 79 0.95 -3.59 7.84
C THR A 79 0.07 -4.26 6.80
N CYS A 80 0.55 -5.38 6.27
CA CYS A 80 -0.24 -6.21 5.37
C CYS A 80 -1.44 -6.83 6.09
N PRO A 81 -2.57 -7.03 5.40
CA PRO A 81 -3.69 -7.77 5.96
C PRO A 81 -3.28 -9.23 6.20
N VAL A 82 -3.95 -9.86 7.18
CA VAL A 82 -3.86 -11.30 7.42
C VAL A 82 -5.14 -11.94 6.89
N PRO A 83 -5.12 -12.53 5.67
CA PRO A 83 -6.30 -13.14 5.10
C PRO A 83 -6.80 -14.31 5.95
N ALA A 84 -8.12 -14.50 6.01
CA ALA A 84 -8.76 -15.64 6.70
C ALA A 84 -8.77 -16.89 5.80
N ASN A 85 -7.62 -17.27 5.27
CA ASN A 85 -7.45 -18.39 4.35
C ASN A 85 -7.89 -19.75 4.92
N PRO A 86 -8.47 -20.64 4.10
CA PRO A 86 -8.90 -20.40 2.72
C PRO A 86 -10.22 -19.62 2.66
N TYR A 87 -10.46 -18.94 1.53
CA TYR A 87 -11.77 -18.43 1.13
C TYR A 87 -12.43 -19.45 0.18
N THR A 88 -13.76 -19.51 0.15
CA THR A 88 -14.49 -20.27 -0.87
C THR A 88 -14.71 -19.40 -2.10
N ALA A 89 -14.78 -20.02 -3.28
CA ALA A 89 -15.20 -19.36 -4.50
C ALA A 89 -16.63 -18.80 -4.35
N ASP A 90 -16.94 -17.74 -5.09
CA ASP A 90 -18.30 -17.18 -5.13
C ASP A 90 -19.24 -18.16 -5.83
N GLU A 91 -20.51 -18.24 -5.39
CA GLU A 91 -21.50 -19.21 -5.90
C GLU A 91 -21.63 -19.15 -7.42
N GLY A 92 -21.32 -20.27 -8.09
CA GLY A 92 -21.37 -20.44 -9.55
C GLY A 92 -20.16 -19.87 -10.30
N ASP A 93 -19.20 -19.25 -9.60
CA ASP A 93 -17.96 -18.71 -10.16
C ASP A 93 -16.74 -19.56 -9.74
N CYS A 94 -15.62 -19.40 -10.42
CA CYS A 94 -14.36 -20.10 -10.12
C CYS A 94 -13.32 -19.12 -9.54
N ASP A 95 -13.79 -18.12 -8.81
CA ASP A 95 -13.00 -17.11 -8.13
C ASP A 95 -13.75 -16.55 -6.90
N ALA A 96 -13.05 -15.77 -6.07
CA ALA A 96 -13.65 -15.09 -4.95
C ALA A 96 -13.37 -13.58 -5.05
N THR A 97 -14.42 -12.76 -4.97
CA THR A 97 -14.34 -11.30 -5.01
C THR A 97 -14.02 -10.74 -3.64
N LEU A 98 -12.79 -10.30 -3.41
CA LEU A 98 -12.32 -9.85 -2.10
C LEU A 98 -11.80 -8.40 -2.13
N THR A 99 -11.87 -7.77 -0.94
CA THR A 99 -11.25 -6.47 -0.65
C THR A 99 -10.34 -6.61 0.57
N LEU A 100 -9.03 -6.54 0.36
CA LEU A 100 -8.00 -6.79 1.36
C LEU A 100 -7.01 -5.63 1.41
N ASN A 101 -7.36 -4.57 2.15
CA ASN A 101 -6.55 -3.35 2.22
C ASN A 101 -5.44 -3.46 3.29
N ALA A 102 -4.24 -3.02 2.95
CA ALA A 102 -3.16 -2.80 3.90
C ALA A 102 -3.35 -1.49 4.67
N LEU A 103 -2.79 -1.44 5.88
CA LEU A 103 -2.71 -0.22 6.66
C LEU A 103 -1.31 0.39 6.50
N ALA A 104 -1.26 1.71 6.34
CA ALA A 104 -0.01 2.44 6.21
C ALA A 104 -0.02 3.72 7.04
N THR A 105 1.12 4.05 7.65
CA THR A 105 1.34 5.29 8.39
C THR A 105 2.75 5.80 8.13
N ASP A 106 2.92 7.10 8.24
CA ASP A 106 4.21 7.76 8.11
C ASP A 106 4.26 9.03 8.94
N ASN A 107 5.46 9.50 9.35
CA ASN A 107 5.64 10.71 10.14
C ASN A 107 5.28 11.99 9.38
N CYS A 108 5.48 12.02 8.06
CA CYS A 108 5.12 13.16 7.20
C CYS A 108 3.83 12.92 6.41
N GLY A 109 3.40 11.67 6.28
CA GLY A 109 2.16 11.29 5.63
C GLY A 109 2.35 10.37 4.43
N VAL A 110 1.35 9.52 4.20
CA VAL A 110 1.32 8.55 3.10
C VAL A 110 0.76 9.19 1.85
N ALA A 111 1.48 9.10 0.72
CA ALA A 111 1.01 9.54 -0.59
C ALA A 111 0.08 8.51 -1.23
N GLY A 112 0.37 7.21 -1.06
CA GLY A 112 -0.46 6.16 -1.64
C GLY A 112 -0.05 4.75 -1.26
N VAL A 113 -1.00 3.83 -1.49
CA VAL A 113 -0.81 2.38 -1.38
C VAL A 113 -1.18 1.76 -2.72
N ALA A 114 -0.27 0.99 -3.29
CA ALA A 114 -0.46 0.27 -4.55
C ALA A 114 -0.39 -1.24 -4.32
N TYR A 115 -1.22 -1.99 -5.06
CA TYR A 115 -1.28 -3.45 -4.99
C TYR A 115 -0.89 -4.05 -6.33
N SER A 116 -0.23 -5.21 -6.30
CA SER A 116 0.16 -5.92 -7.51
C SER A 116 0.12 -7.44 -7.35
N ILE A 117 -0.12 -8.14 -8.47
CA ILE A 117 0.01 -9.59 -8.59
C ILE A 117 0.97 -9.86 -9.75
N ASN A 118 2.07 -10.58 -9.50
CA ASN A 118 3.11 -10.85 -10.48
C ASN A 118 3.62 -9.59 -11.21
N GLY A 119 3.72 -8.46 -10.48
CA GLY A 119 4.15 -7.16 -11.00
C GLY A 119 3.08 -6.39 -11.77
N ASN A 120 1.89 -6.92 -11.98
CA ASN A 120 0.77 -6.22 -12.59
C ASN A 120 -0.07 -5.52 -11.52
N ALA A 121 -0.35 -4.23 -11.70
CA ALA A 121 -1.17 -3.47 -10.76
C ALA A 121 -2.61 -4.00 -10.72
N ILE A 122 -3.17 -4.06 -9.52
CA ILE A 122 -4.57 -4.40 -9.27
C ILE A 122 -5.25 -3.33 -8.41
N THR A 123 -6.58 -3.36 -8.41
CA THR A 123 -7.43 -2.56 -7.52
C THR A 123 -8.45 -3.45 -6.84
N PHE A 124 -8.90 -3.08 -5.64
CA PHE A 124 -9.98 -3.76 -4.94
C PHE A 124 -11.36 -3.12 -5.24
N PRO A 125 -12.46 -3.94 -5.26
CA PRO A 125 -12.47 -5.39 -5.13
C PRO A 125 -11.76 -6.09 -6.29
N TYR A 126 -11.16 -7.28 -6.03
CA TYR A 126 -10.45 -8.08 -7.03
C TYR A 126 -10.93 -9.54 -7.00
N ASN A 127 -11.11 -10.14 -8.17
CA ASN A 127 -11.53 -11.53 -8.32
C ASN A 127 -10.29 -12.45 -8.25
N PHE A 128 -10.13 -13.14 -7.12
CA PHE A 128 -9.04 -14.07 -6.90
C PHE A 128 -9.38 -15.46 -7.43
N PRO A 129 -8.62 -15.98 -8.40
CA PRO A 129 -8.87 -17.32 -8.92
C PRO A 129 -8.59 -18.38 -7.86
N ILE A 130 -9.16 -19.58 -8.06
CA ILE A 130 -8.84 -20.76 -7.26
C ILE A 130 -7.34 -20.98 -7.19
N GLY A 131 -6.88 -21.43 -6.01
CA GLY A 131 -5.47 -21.64 -5.68
C GLY A 131 -4.87 -20.53 -4.84
N THR A 132 -3.56 -20.39 -4.92
CA THR A 132 -2.82 -19.42 -4.11
C THR A 132 -2.36 -18.24 -4.97
N THR A 133 -2.77 -17.05 -4.58
CA THR A 133 -2.35 -15.77 -5.18
C THR A 133 -1.55 -14.96 -4.19
N VAL A 134 -0.34 -14.52 -4.58
CA VAL A 134 0.49 -13.61 -3.78
C VAL A 134 0.26 -12.17 -4.22
N VAL A 135 -0.14 -11.33 -3.28
CA VAL A 135 -0.36 -9.89 -3.49
C VAL A 135 0.81 -9.11 -2.89
N GLY A 136 1.49 -8.34 -3.73
CA GLY A 136 2.48 -7.36 -3.31
C GLY A 136 1.81 -6.02 -2.97
N VAL A 137 2.30 -5.38 -1.92
CA VAL A 137 1.87 -4.05 -1.46
C VAL A 137 3.07 -3.12 -1.49
N LEU A 138 2.93 -1.98 -2.14
CA LEU A 138 3.91 -0.89 -2.15
C LEU A 138 3.26 0.35 -1.54
N VAL A 139 3.87 0.89 -0.50
CA VAL A 139 3.48 2.16 0.11
C VAL A 139 4.53 3.20 -0.22
N THR A 140 4.07 4.39 -0.60
CA THR A 140 4.93 5.55 -0.85
C THR A 140 4.45 6.71 0.03
N ASP A 141 5.38 7.39 0.71
CA ASP A 141 5.08 8.63 1.44
C ASP A 141 5.06 9.85 0.50
N ILE A 142 4.75 11.02 1.05
CA ILE A 142 4.68 12.28 0.28
C ILE A 142 6.06 12.80 -0.15
N HIS A 143 7.16 12.25 0.37
CA HIS A 143 8.53 12.62 0.05
C HIS A 143 9.25 11.58 -0.83
N GLY A 144 8.57 10.47 -1.18
CA GLY A 144 9.06 9.45 -2.07
C GLY A 144 9.80 8.29 -1.41
N ASN A 145 9.81 8.20 -0.06
CA ASN A 145 10.31 7.00 0.61
C ASN A 145 9.28 5.88 0.48
N ILE A 146 9.73 4.63 0.45
CA ILE A 146 8.89 3.47 0.17
C ILE A 146 9.03 2.39 1.23
N ALA A 147 7.94 1.63 1.41
CA ALA A 147 7.93 0.37 2.15
C ALA A 147 7.07 -0.66 1.43
N GLU A 148 7.41 -1.93 1.61
CA GLU A 148 6.74 -3.03 0.93
C GLU A 148 6.37 -4.13 1.92
N CYS A 149 5.29 -4.83 1.64
CA CYS A 149 4.96 -6.11 2.24
C CYS A 149 4.21 -6.98 1.23
N SER A 150 3.97 -8.25 1.56
CA SER A 150 3.16 -9.15 0.74
C SER A 150 2.36 -10.11 1.61
N TYR A 151 1.26 -10.61 1.04
CA TYR A 151 0.41 -11.60 1.67
C TYR A 151 -0.13 -12.58 0.63
N SER A 152 -0.55 -13.77 1.09
CA SER A 152 -1.10 -14.81 0.21
C SER A 152 -2.60 -14.93 0.46
N VAL A 153 -3.37 -15.02 -0.63
CA VAL A 153 -4.80 -15.33 -0.66
C VAL A 153 -4.94 -16.73 -1.22
N VAL A 154 -5.67 -17.58 -0.50
CA VAL A 154 -6.00 -18.95 -0.95
C VAL A 154 -7.51 -19.02 -1.17
N VAL A 155 -7.92 -19.43 -2.37
CA VAL A 155 -9.31 -19.66 -2.75
C VAL A 155 -9.48 -21.13 -3.09
N GLU A 156 -10.52 -21.75 -2.54
CA GLU A 156 -10.87 -23.15 -2.79
C GLU A 156 -12.27 -23.23 -3.38
N ASP A 157 -12.48 -24.20 -4.28
CA ASP A 157 -13.80 -24.57 -4.76
C ASP A 157 -14.41 -25.59 -3.78
N ASP A 158 -15.60 -25.31 -3.30
CA ASP A 158 -16.38 -26.21 -2.43
C ASP A 158 -17.73 -26.62 -3.04
N GLU A 159 -17.98 -26.23 -4.31
CA GLU A 159 -19.16 -26.65 -5.04
C GLU A 159 -19.00 -28.07 -5.60
N SER A 160 -20.08 -28.80 -5.61
CA SER A 160 -20.08 -30.15 -6.15
C SER A 160 -20.54 -30.17 -7.63
N PRO A 161 -19.93 -30.95 -8.50
CA PRO A 161 -20.35 -31.03 -9.89
C PRO A 161 -21.78 -31.54 -10.03
N ILE A 162 -22.47 -31.03 -11.04
CA ILE A 162 -23.81 -31.50 -11.44
C ILE A 162 -23.66 -32.61 -12.45
N VAL A 163 -24.31 -33.74 -12.17
CA VAL A 163 -24.33 -34.91 -13.06
C VAL A 163 -25.70 -35.07 -13.70
N ASN A 164 -25.77 -35.08 -15.03
CA ASN A 164 -26.97 -35.33 -15.78
C ASN A 164 -27.01 -36.80 -16.24
N CYS A 165 -27.77 -37.61 -15.53
CA CYS A 165 -27.96 -39.00 -15.91
C CYS A 165 -28.89 -39.15 -17.13
N PRO A 166 -28.68 -40.13 -18.01
CA PRO A 166 -29.64 -40.49 -19.06
C PRO A 166 -31.01 -40.79 -18.46
N GLN A 167 -32.06 -40.47 -19.19
CA GLN A 167 -33.44 -40.79 -18.74
C GLN A 167 -33.66 -42.29 -18.59
N ALA A 168 -34.27 -42.72 -17.47
CA ALA A 168 -34.37 -44.11 -17.07
C ALA A 168 -35.35 -44.97 -17.91
N GLU A 169 -36.16 -44.38 -18.79
CA GLU A 169 -37.26 -45.07 -19.53
C GLU A 169 -37.08 -45.06 -21.03
N ILE A 170 -35.87 -45.35 -21.51
CA ILE A 170 -35.67 -45.57 -22.95
C ILE A 170 -35.83 -47.08 -23.22
N GLN A 171 -36.82 -47.44 -24.06
CA GLN A 171 -36.98 -48.79 -24.49
C GLN A 171 -35.99 -49.11 -25.63
N TYR A 172 -35.18 -50.13 -25.44
CA TYR A 172 -34.25 -50.60 -26.45
C TYR A 172 -34.71 -51.93 -27.02
N THR A 173 -34.48 -52.15 -28.30
CA THR A 173 -34.70 -53.45 -28.93
C THR A 173 -33.42 -54.26 -28.85
N ALA A 174 -33.58 -55.61 -28.67
CA ALA A 174 -32.45 -56.52 -28.73
C ALA A 174 -31.75 -56.48 -30.08
N ASP A 175 -30.44 -56.71 -30.08
CA ASP A 175 -29.64 -56.79 -31.29
C ASP A 175 -30.15 -57.97 -32.20
N ALA A 176 -30.01 -57.83 -33.52
CA ALA A 176 -30.54 -58.81 -34.48
C ALA A 176 -29.89 -60.18 -34.26
N GLY A 177 -30.74 -61.18 -33.87
CA GLY A 177 -30.32 -62.57 -33.61
C GLY A 177 -29.84 -62.83 -32.19
N GLU A 178 -29.90 -61.82 -31.30
CA GLU A 178 -29.49 -61.89 -29.92
C GLU A 178 -30.68 -61.67 -28.96
N CYS A 179 -30.54 -62.05 -27.67
CA CYS A 179 -31.54 -61.79 -26.64
C CYS A 179 -31.10 -60.58 -25.74
N ASN A 180 -30.11 -59.84 -26.15
CA ASN A 180 -29.54 -58.64 -25.45
C ASN A 180 -29.32 -57.49 -26.44
N ALA A 181 -29.05 -56.31 -25.91
CA ALA A 181 -28.66 -55.14 -26.68
C ALA A 181 -27.36 -54.58 -26.09
N THR A 182 -26.38 -54.27 -26.93
CA THR A 182 -25.16 -53.56 -26.53
C THR A 182 -25.44 -52.08 -26.54
N LEU A 183 -25.40 -51.46 -25.38
CA LEU A 183 -25.71 -50.05 -25.21
C LEU A 183 -24.51 -49.30 -24.68
N SER A 184 -24.30 -48.09 -25.16
CA SER A 184 -23.35 -47.12 -24.60
C SER A 184 -24.10 -45.90 -24.10
N PHE A 185 -23.76 -45.47 -22.94
CA PHE A 185 -24.33 -44.26 -22.34
C PHE A 185 -23.23 -43.23 -22.08
N GLU A 186 -23.51 -41.99 -22.43
CA GLU A 186 -22.68 -40.87 -22.07
C GLU A 186 -23.35 -40.11 -20.92
N VAL A 187 -22.60 -39.87 -19.87
CA VAL A 187 -23.02 -39.04 -18.73
C VAL A 187 -22.39 -37.69 -18.87
N ALA A 188 -23.21 -36.66 -18.95
CA ALA A 188 -22.73 -35.27 -18.94
C ALA A 188 -22.59 -34.77 -17.50
N SER A 189 -21.45 -34.19 -17.18
CA SER A 189 -21.23 -33.51 -15.92
C SER A 189 -20.74 -32.10 -16.19
N THR A 190 -21.16 -31.16 -15.34
CA THR A 190 -20.78 -29.75 -15.38
C THR A 190 -20.43 -29.27 -13.97
N ASP A 191 -19.50 -28.35 -13.91
CA ASP A 191 -19.03 -27.73 -12.69
C ASP A 191 -18.55 -26.32 -13.02
N ASN A 192 -18.64 -25.39 -12.06
CA ASN A 192 -18.20 -24.00 -12.24
C ASN A 192 -16.69 -23.90 -12.46
N CYS A 193 -15.91 -24.76 -11.80
CA CYS A 193 -14.45 -24.75 -11.87
C CYS A 193 -13.88 -25.89 -12.76
N GLY A 194 -14.74 -26.71 -13.29
CA GLY A 194 -14.41 -27.77 -14.25
C GLY A 194 -14.39 -29.16 -13.68
N VAL A 195 -14.76 -30.13 -14.52
CA VAL A 195 -14.83 -31.57 -14.18
C VAL A 195 -13.51 -32.22 -14.57
N ALA A 196 -12.82 -32.82 -13.61
CA ALA A 196 -11.56 -33.53 -13.88
C ALA A 196 -11.78 -34.87 -14.62
N THR A 197 -12.78 -35.67 -14.18
CA THR A 197 -13.12 -36.98 -14.78
C THR A 197 -14.61 -37.27 -14.62
N THR A 198 -15.20 -37.92 -15.66
CA THR A 198 -16.53 -38.55 -15.59
C THR A 198 -16.34 -40.08 -15.79
N GLN A 199 -16.76 -40.89 -14.83
CA GLN A 199 -16.68 -42.36 -14.87
C GLN A 199 -18.06 -42.99 -14.89
#